data_1580f9bd9f7e9c73fce8e863372d5e4f
#
_entry.id   1580f9bd9f7e9c73fce8e863372d5e4f
#
_cell.length_a   1.000
_cell.length_b   1.000
_cell.length_c   1.000
_cell.angle_alpha   90.00
_cell.angle_beta   90.00
_cell.angle_gamma   90.00
#
_symmetry.space_group_name_H-M   'P 1'
#
loop_
_entity.id
_entity.type
_entity.pdbx_description
1 polymer ?
#
loop_
_entity_poly.entity_id
_entity_poly.type
_entity_poly.pdbx_seq_one_letter_code
_entity_poly.pdbx_strand_id
1 'polypeptide(L)'
;MRRPPRAHDTLVYRLSEVLTKLNQGDSLDPQELADEFGVNLRTIQRDLNVRFAGLPLVKVNGRYTMDEAHLGKLNIRDIERFAVFSGVNGLFPEMSGQFLKEVFASNAQGAWIVKGYHYEDLRDYRAQFADLEQAIVNRNHVQFRYNKANGETKLRDAVEPYKLINQKGIWYLAAWDEGKLKSFAVSRMAALMVEETTFVPRAHVEEDLAKSDGIWLGSDRRRVLIQVSSQVATFFRRRNLLPNQVIEKESAGGDILVSTTVAQADEVLPIIRYWIPHVRILEPIAMQQQLEESLESYLEASRSSGQ
;
A
#
# COMPACT_ATOMS: atom_id res chain seq x y z
N MET A 1 19.67 18.89 -23.21
CA MET A 1 19.82 19.20 -21.78
C MET A 1 18.53 18.87 -21.07
N ARG A 2 18.46 17.78 -20.30
CA ARG A 2 17.29 17.46 -19.46
C ARG A 2 17.28 18.43 -18.29
N ARG A 3 16.18 19.18 -18.14
CA ARG A 3 15.94 19.99 -16.94
C ARG A 3 16.00 19.09 -15.69
N PRO A 4 16.63 19.55 -14.59
CA PRO A 4 16.57 18.80 -13.34
C PRO A 4 15.11 18.61 -12.88
N PRO A 5 14.78 17.49 -12.22
CA PRO A 5 13.43 17.26 -11.73
C PRO A 5 13.05 18.41 -10.78
N ARG A 6 12.01 19.14 -11.14
CA ARG A 6 11.46 20.19 -10.30
C ARG A 6 10.92 19.54 -9.03
N ALA A 7 10.98 20.26 -7.89
CA ALA A 7 10.45 19.89 -6.58
C ALA A 7 8.92 19.58 -6.53
N HIS A 8 8.30 19.42 -7.68
CA HIS A 8 6.87 19.30 -7.92
C HIS A 8 6.32 17.86 -7.85
N ASP A 9 7.17 16.88 -7.57
CA ASP A 9 6.78 15.46 -7.67
C ASP A 9 6.49 14.83 -6.30
N THR A 10 6.07 15.62 -5.33
CA THR A 10 5.51 15.04 -4.11
C THR A 10 4.03 14.74 -4.30
N LEU A 11 3.60 13.56 -3.85
CA LEU A 11 2.20 13.16 -3.87
C LEU A 11 1.27 14.28 -3.34
N VAL A 12 1.63 14.87 -2.22
CA VAL A 12 0.84 15.92 -1.56
C VAL A 12 0.68 17.16 -2.44
N TYR A 13 1.78 17.63 -3.05
CA TYR A 13 1.72 18.77 -3.95
C TYR A 13 0.78 18.51 -5.14
N ARG A 14 0.97 17.38 -5.83
CA ARG A 14 0.15 17.04 -6.98
C ARG A 14 -1.34 16.95 -6.62
N LEU A 15 -1.66 16.28 -5.51
CA LEU A 15 -3.04 16.16 -5.07
C LEU A 15 -3.65 17.49 -4.67
N SER A 16 -2.88 18.36 -4.04
CA SER A 16 -3.29 19.72 -3.69
C SER A 16 -3.63 20.56 -4.93
N GLU A 17 -2.74 20.56 -5.92
CA GLU A 17 -2.95 21.30 -7.18
C GLU A 17 -4.17 20.77 -7.96
N VAL A 18 -4.30 19.45 -8.08
CA VAL A 18 -5.47 18.86 -8.75
C VAL A 18 -6.76 19.25 -8.03
N LEU A 19 -6.79 19.21 -6.71
CA LEU A 19 -7.96 19.58 -5.92
C LEU A 19 -8.27 21.08 -6.06
N THR A 20 -7.25 21.93 -6.07
CA THR A 20 -7.42 23.37 -6.27
C THR A 20 -8.05 23.67 -7.62
N LYS A 21 -7.53 23.07 -8.70
CA LYS A 21 -8.09 23.21 -10.05
C LYS A 21 -9.54 22.71 -10.11
N LEU A 22 -9.83 21.54 -9.56
CA LEU A 22 -11.20 21.01 -9.48
C LEU A 22 -12.15 21.96 -8.74
N ASN A 23 -11.70 22.51 -7.61
CA ASN A 23 -12.51 23.43 -6.80
C ASN A 23 -12.72 24.81 -7.47
N GLN A 24 -11.85 25.18 -8.40
CA GLN A 24 -12.00 26.37 -9.26
C GLN A 24 -12.96 26.13 -10.43
N GLY A 25 -13.38 24.89 -10.64
CA GLY A 25 -14.28 24.51 -11.73
C GLY A 25 -13.56 24.11 -13.00
N ASP A 26 -12.25 23.89 -12.95
CA ASP A 26 -11.50 23.47 -14.11
C ASP A 26 -11.92 22.09 -14.60
N SER A 27 -11.92 21.91 -15.91
CA SER A 27 -12.13 20.63 -16.57
C SER A 27 -10.78 19.99 -16.86
N LEU A 28 -10.41 18.98 -16.08
CA LEU A 28 -9.06 18.39 -16.05
C LEU A 28 -8.93 17.20 -17.00
N ASP A 29 -7.98 17.28 -17.91
CA ASP A 29 -7.56 16.15 -18.73
C ASP A 29 -6.48 15.34 -18.02
N PRO A 30 -6.66 14.02 -17.84
CA PRO A 30 -5.67 13.23 -17.15
C PRO A 30 -4.30 13.18 -17.84
N GLN A 31 -4.24 13.31 -19.16
CA GLN A 31 -2.97 13.32 -19.89
C GLN A 31 -2.24 14.65 -19.70
N GLU A 32 -2.98 15.79 -19.80
CA GLU A 32 -2.42 17.12 -19.54
C GLU A 32 -1.83 17.19 -18.10
N LEU A 33 -2.54 16.66 -17.11
CA LEU A 33 -2.05 16.58 -15.72
C LEU A 33 -0.81 15.66 -15.59
N ALA A 34 -0.78 14.55 -16.29
CA ALA A 34 0.38 13.65 -16.26
C ALA A 34 1.63 14.34 -16.79
N ASP A 35 1.49 15.09 -17.87
CA ASP A 35 2.57 15.86 -18.49
C ASP A 35 3.00 17.05 -17.61
N GLU A 36 2.05 17.74 -17.01
CA GLU A 36 2.30 18.88 -16.10
C GLU A 36 3.10 18.47 -14.86
N PHE A 37 2.71 17.35 -14.24
CA PHE A 37 3.36 16.87 -13.02
C PHE A 37 4.56 15.95 -13.29
N GLY A 38 4.85 15.62 -14.54
CA GLY A 38 5.94 14.72 -14.92
C GLY A 38 5.75 13.30 -14.40
N VAL A 39 4.50 12.88 -14.23
CA VAL A 39 4.12 11.55 -13.75
C VAL A 39 3.41 10.75 -14.85
N ASN A 40 3.26 9.49 -14.61
CA ASN A 40 2.55 8.60 -15.48
C ASN A 40 1.04 8.89 -15.47
N LEU A 41 0.38 8.82 -16.62
CA LEU A 41 -1.07 8.97 -16.78
C LEU A 41 -1.86 8.12 -15.76
N ARG A 42 -1.40 6.91 -15.50
CA ARG A 42 -2.04 6.02 -14.53
C ARG A 42 -1.96 6.55 -13.10
N THR A 43 -0.88 7.25 -12.74
CA THR A 43 -0.77 7.90 -11.44
C THR A 43 -1.89 8.93 -11.28
N ILE A 44 -2.12 9.76 -12.31
CA ILE A 44 -3.22 10.74 -12.33
C ILE A 44 -4.58 10.05 -12.30
N GLN A 45 -4.77 9.00 -13.09
CA GLN A 45 -6.03 8.26 -13.10
C GLN A 45 -6.34 7.63 -11.73
N ARG A 46 -5.32 7.09 -11.05
CA ARG A 46 -5.48 6.60 -9.68
C ARG A 46 -5.81 7.75 -8.72
N ASP A 47 -5.15 8.88 -8.87
CA ASP A 47 -5.45 10.05 -8.05
C ASP A 47 -6.91 10.46 -8.24
N LEU A 48 -7.39 10.57 -9.47
CA LEU A 48 -8.75 10.98 -9.77
C LEU A 48 -9.83 9.94 -9.40
N ASN A 49 -9.59 8.65 -9.65
CA ASN A 49 -10.62 7.62 -9.48
C ASN A 49 -10.58 6.94 -8.11
N VAL A 50 -9.44 6.94 -7.42
CA VAL A 50 -9.28 6.25 -6.13
C VAL A 50 -9.13 7.25 -5.00
N ARG A 51 -8.18 8.18 -5.10
CA ARG A 51 -7.91 9.13 -4.01
C ARG A 51 -8.96 10.22 -3.91
N PHE A 52 -9.49 10.65 -5.04
CA PHE A 52 -10.60 11.61 -5.11
C PHE A 52 -11.97 10.94 -5.20
N ALA A 53 -12.08 9.62 -5.03
CA ALA A 53 -13.36 8.88 -5.12
C ALA A 53 -14.45 9.39 -4.15
N GLY A 54 -14.05 10.02 -3.04
CA GLY A 54 -14.98 10.65 -2.08
C GLY A 54 -15.48 12.05 -2.48
N LEU A 55 -14.99 12.62 -3.59
CA LEU A 55 -15.42 13.91 -4.10
C LEU A 55 -16.49 13.74 -5.17
N PRO A 56 -17.40 14.71 -5.30
CA PRO A 56 -18.45 14.69 -6.32
C PRO A 56 -17.88 15.06 -7.70
N LEU A 57 -17.05 14.17 -8.24
CA LEU A 57 -16.44 14.35 -9.56
C LEU A 57 -17.36 13.81 -10.66
N VAL A 58 -17.48 14.59 -11.72
CA VAL A 58 -18.20 14.21 -12.95
C VAL A 58 -17.16 14.04 -14.07
N LYS A 59 -17.31 12.95 -14.83
CA LYS A 59 -16.47 12.71 -16.00
C LYS A 59 -17.26 12.96 -17.29
N VAL A 60 -16.85 13.98 -18.04
CA VAL A 60 -17.47 14.36 -19.32
C VAL A 60 -16.40 14.33 -20.42
N ASN A 61 -16.62 13.56 -21.46
CA ASN A 61 -15.69 13.45 -22.61
C ASN A 61 -14.24 13.14 -22.22
N GLY A 62 -14.04 12.30 -21.19
CA GLY A 62 -12.72 11.91 -20.72
C GLY A 62 -12.09 12.87 -19.72
N ARG A 63 -12.61 14.07 -19.56
CA ARG A 63 -12.15 15.09 -18.61
C ARG A 63 -12.91 15.01 -17.29
N TYR A 64 -12.27 15.38 -16.21
CA TYR A 64 -12.84 15.37 -14.86
C TYR A 64 -13.11 16.80 -14.42
N THR A 65 -14.29 17.04 -13.85
CA THR A 65 -14.67 18.31 -13.24
C THR A 65 -15.41 18.06 -11.95
N MET A 66 -15.48 19.06 -11.08
CA MET A 66 -16.35 19.05 -9.91
C MET A 66 -17.80 19.24 -10.36
N ASP A 67 -18.74 18.54 -9.72
CA ASP A 67 -20.17 18.80 -9.91
C ASP A 67 -20.45 20.27 -9.58
N GLU A 68 -21.14 20.97 -10.48
CA GLU A 68 -21.43 22.42 -10.34
C GLU A 68 -22.13 22.76 -9.01
N ALA A 69 -22.96 21.85 -8.49
CA ALA A 69 -23.62 22.03 -7.19
C ALA A 69 -22.65 22.05 -6.02
N HIS A 70 -21.43 21.56 -6.22
CA HIS A 70 -20.36 21.42 -5.21
C HIS A 70 -19.17 22.36 -5.44
N LEU A 71 -19.15 23.12 -6.54
CA LEU A 71 -18.07 24.07 -6.83
C LEU A 71 -17.91 25.08 -5.70
N GLY A 72 -16.67 25.26 -5.25
CA GLY A 72 -16.33 26.18 -4.16
C GLY A 72 -16.88 25.81 -2.78
N LYS A 73 -17.49 24.62 -2.64
CA LYS A 73 -18.14 24.16 -1.40
C LYS A 73 -17.42 23.00 -0.71
N LEU A 74 -16.20 22.65 -1.13
CA LEU A 74 -15.40 21.65 -0.41
C LEU A 74 -15.27 22.07 1.05
N ASN A 75 -15.89 21.32 1.93
CA ASN A 75 -15.79 21.55 3.36
C ASN A 75 -14.57 20.79 3.94
N ILE A 76 -14.22 21.15 5.16
CA ILE A 76 -13.08 20.53 5.88
C ILE A 76 -13.22 19.00 5.96
N ARG A 77 -14.45 18.48 6.11
CA ARG A 77 -14.68 17.03 6.18
C ARG A 77 -14.36 16.32 4.87
N ASP A 78 -14.59 16.95 3.73
CA ASP A 78 -14.26 16.37 2.42
C ASP A 78 -12.75 16.29 2.25
N ILE A 79 -12.03 17.30 2.71
CA ILE A 79 -10.56 17.34 2.71
C ILE A 79 -9.97 16.29 3.68
N GLU A 80 -10.56 16.15 4.87
CA GLU A 80 -10.16 15.12 5.85
C GLU A 80 -10.39 13.70 5.29
N ARG A 81 -11.56 13.45 4.69
CA ARG A 81 -11.84 12.18 4.00
C ARG A 81 -10.81 11.91 2.91
N PHE A 82 -10.52 12.93 2.11
CA PHE A 82 -9.49 12.82 1.08
C PHE A 82 -8.11 12.48 1.68
N ALA A 83 -7.69 13.11 2.77
CA ALA A 83 -6.43 12.83 3.45
C ALA A 83 -6.35 11.38 3.94
N VAL A 84 -7.46 10.82 4.43
CA VAL A 84 -7.57 9.41 4.82
C VAL A 84 -7.45 8.50 3.60
N PHE A 85 -8.23 8.75 2.53
CA PHE A 85 -8.21 7.94 1.31
C PHE A 85 -6.86 7.98 0.58
N SER A 86 -6.20 9.13 0.58
CA SER A 86 -4.88 9.28 -0.05
C SER A 86 -3.74 8.67 0.76
N GLY A 87 -4.01 8.23 2.01
CA GLY A 87 -3.01 7.69 2.91
C GLY A 87 -2.03 8.74 3.44
N VAL A 88 -2.37 10.03 3.34
CA VAL A 88 -1.53 11.14 3.86
C VAL A 88 -1.91 11.54 5.28
N ASN A 89 -3.00 10.99 5.81
CA ASN A 89 -3.38 11.19 7.20
C ASN A 89 -2.28 10.59 8.10
N GLY A 90 -1.60 11.41 8.88
CA GLY A 90 -0.45 10.99 9.70
C GLY A 90 0.93 11.31 9.11
N LEU A 91 1.02 11.86 7.89
CA LEU A 91 2.27 12.43 7.38
C LEU A 91 2.67 13.72 8.10
N PHE A 92 1.70 14.44 8.63
CA PHE A 92 1.89 15.71 9.32
C PHE A 92 1.45 15.60 10.78
N PRO A 93 2.06 16.35 11.69
CA PRO A 93 1.72 16.34 13.12
C PRO A 93 0.28 16.69 13.41
N GLU A 94 -0.33 17.51 12.58
CA GLU A 94 -1.70 17.96 12.66
C GLU A 94 -2.29 18.09 11.26
N MET A 95 -3.51 17.58 11.07
CA MET A 95 -4.28 17.69 9.85
C MET A 95 -5.55 18.52 10.14
N SER A 96 -5.37 19.66 10.82
CA SER A 96 -6.48 20.57 11.08
C SER A 96 -6.99 21.21 9.80
N GLY A 97 -8.26 21.62 9.79
CA GLY A 97 -8.83 22.33 8.66
C GLY A 97 -8.11 23.65 8.35
N GLN A 98 -7.45 24.26 9.34
CA GLN A 98 -6.62 25.44 9.13
C GLN A 98 -5.31 25.07 8.43
N PHE A 99 -4.62 24.03 8.87
CA PHE A 99 -3.42 23.50 8.23
C PHE A 99 -3.70 23.13 6.76
N LEU A 100 -4.81 22.44 6.51
CA LEU A 100 -5.20 22.06 5.15
C LEU A 100 -5.47 23.29 4.28
N LYS A 101 -6.15 24.31 4.80
CA LYS A 101 -6.34 25.59 4.08
C LYS A 101 -5.01 26.27 3.77
N GLU A 102 -4.05 26.24 4.69
CA GLU A 102 -2.71 26.80 4.48
C GLU A 102 -1.93 26.04 3.42
N VAL A 103 -2.00 24.69 3.44
CA VAL A 103 -1.39 23.82 2.42
C VAL A 103 -1.99 24.09 1.04
N PHE A 104 -3.30 24.30 0.95
CA PHE A 104 -3.99 24.61 -0.31
C PHE A 104 -3.82 26.08 -0.75
N ALA A 105 -3.64 27.01 0.18
CA ALA A 105 -3.46 28.43 -0.13
C ALA A 105 -1.99 28.79 -0.41
N SER A 106 -1.05 28.02 0.08
CA SER A 106 0.37 28.28 -0.17
C SER A 106 0.74 27.79 -1.56
N ASN A 107 1.08 28.73 -2.44
CA ASN A 107 1.85 28.42 -3.66
C ASN A 107 3.10 27.64 -3.23
N ALA A 108 3.10 26.35 -3.48
CA ALA A 108 3.93 25.29 -2.94
C ALA A 108 5.46 25.47 -3.08
N GLN A 109 6.01 26.53 -2.56
CA GLN A 109 7.41 26.62 -2.13
C GLN A 109 7.53 26.11 -0.69
N GLY A 110 6.81 25.03 -0.39
CA GLY A 110 6.74 24.46 0.95
C GLY A 110 8.07 23.96 1.43
N ALA A 111 8.30 24.13 2.73
CA ALA A 111 9.48 23.59 3.43
C ALA A 111 9.50 22.04 3.51
N TRP A 112 8.62 21.35 2.80
CA TRP A 112 8.42 19.90 2.92
C TRP A 112 8.66 19.16 1.61
N ILE A 113 9.38 18.04 1.72
CA ILE A 113 9.52 17.05 0.65
C ILE A 113 9.06 15.70 1.22
N VAL A 114 8.02 15.12 0.63
CA VAL A 114 7.57 13.76 0.95
C VAL A 114 8.15 12.80 -0.09
N LYS A 115 9.07 11.94 0.36
CA LYS A 115 9.61 10.85 -0.46
C LYS A 115 8.77 9.60 -0.21
N GLY A 116 7.95 9.23 -1.19
CA GLY A 116 7.11 8.04 -1.15
C GLY A 116 7.82 6.77 -1.63
N TYR A 117 7.08 5.67 -1.68
CA TYR A 117 7.55 4.43 -2.29
C TYR A 117 7.60 4.53 -3.81
N HIS A 118 8.54 3.80 -4.44
CA HIS A 118 8.48 3.53 -5.87
C HIS A 118 7.30 2.62 -6.15
N TYR A 119 6.48 2.98 -7.12
CA TYR A 119 5.31 2.21 -7.51
C TYR A 119 5.62 1.31 -8.69
N GLU A 120 5.07 0.10 -8.67
CA GLU A 120 5.11 -0.80 -9.81
C GLU A 120 4.39 -0.19 -11.02
N ASP A 121 4.98 -0.33 -12.22
CA ASP A 121 4.33 0.12 -13.43
C ASP A 121 3.22 -0.86 -13.83
N LEU A 122 2.00 -0.37 -13.80
CA LEU A 122 0.83 -1.18 -14.12
C LEU A 122 0.15 -0.74 -15.43
N ARG A 123 0.80 0.02 -16.29
CA ARG A 123 0.21 0.51 -17.55
C ARG A 123 -0.38 -0.60 -18.41
N ASP A 124 0.31 -1.72 -18.47
CA ASP A 124 -0.10 -2.88 -19.26
C ASP A 124 -1.25 -3.69 -18.59
N TYR A 125 -1.55 -3.40 -17.33
CA TYR A 125 -2.55 -4.11 -16.52
C TYR A 125 -3.85 -3.33 -16.31
N ARG A 126 -4.06 -2.22 -17.05
CA ARG A 126 -5.23 -1.34 -16.86
C ARG A 126 -6.57 -2.07 -17.01
N ALA A 127 -6.72 -2.84 -18.08
CA ALA A 127 -7.95 -3.60 -18.34
C ALA A 127 -8.18 -4.62 -17.21
N GLN A 128 -7.16 -5.40 -16.89
CA GLN A 128 -7.21 -6.39 -15.80
C GLN A 128 -7.56 -5.76 -14.45
N PHE A 129 -7.04 -4.56 -14.17
CA PHE A 129 -7.37 -3.86 -12.93
C PHE A 129 -8.84 -3.42 -12.89
N ALA A 130 -9.37 -2.90 -13.99
CA ALA A 130 -10.77 -2.53 -14.12
C ALA A 130 -11.70 -3.75 -14.01
N ASP A 131 -11.32 -4.88 -14.63
CA ASP A 131 -12.07 -6.13 -14.54
C ASP A 131 -12.12 -6.65 -13.10
N LEU A 132 -11.00 -6.56 -12.35
CA LEU A 132 -10.97 -6.93 -10.92
C LEU A 132 -11.84 -6.00 -10.07
N GLU A 133 -11.79 -4.67 -10.31
CA GLU A 133 -12.67 -3.72 -9.61
C GLU A 133 -14.14 -4.06 -9.84
N GLN A 134 -14.51 -4.32 -11.08
CA GLN A 134 -15.88 -4.71 -11.44
C GLN A 134 -16.31 -6.03 -10.78
N ALA A 135 -15.42 -7.05 -10.82
CA ALA A 135 -15.67 -8.34 -10.20
C ALA A 135 -15.86 -8.23 -8.69
N ILE A 136 -15.07 -7.40 -8.00
CA ILE A 136 -15.22 -7.15 -6.56
C ILE A 136 -16.57 -6.50 -6.25
N VAL A 137 -16.95 -5.46 -7.01
CA VAL A 137 -18.20 -4.73 -6.81
C VAL A 137 -19.41 -5.64 -7.04
N ASN A 138 -19.37 -6.45 -8.10
CA ASN A 138 -20.45 -7.35 -8.49
C ASN A 138 -20.40 -8.70 -7.76
N ARG A 139 -19.34 -8.97 -6.99
CA ARG A 139 -19.11 -10.25 -6.31
C ARG A 139 -19.00 -11.42 -7.29
N ASN A 140 -18.47 -11.20 -8.48
CA ASN A 140 -18.24 -12.25 -9.46
C ASN A 140 -17.00 -13.06 -9.10
N HIS A 141 -17.03 -14.37 -9.34
CA HIS A 141 -15.82 -15.17 -9.33
C HIS A 141 -14.88 -14.75 -10.45
N VAL A 142 -13.59 -14.97 -10.25
CA VAL A 142 -12.56 -14.73 -11.27
C VAL A 142 -11.68 -15.97 -11.45
N GLN A 143 -11.24 -16.17 -12.68
CA GLN A 143 -10.24 -17.18 -13.06
C GLN A 143 -9.00 -16.48 -13.61
N PHE A 144 -7.79 -16.97 -13.27
CA PHE A 144 -6.55 -16.45 -13.82
C PHE A 144 -5.39 -17.43 -13.68
N ARG A 145 -4.35 -17.25 -14.51
CA ARG A 145 -3.06 -17.91 -14.31
C ARG A 145 -2.19 -17.05 -13.41
N TYR A 146 -1.63 -17.65 -12.38
CA TYR A 146 -0.76 -16.95 -11.44
C TYR A 146 0.67 -17.43 -11.54
N ASN A 147 1.58 -16.53 -11.88
CA ASN A 147 3.02 -16.77 -11.98
C ASN A 147 3.65 -16.58 -10.60
N LYS A 148 4.07 -17.67 -9.96
CA LYS A 148 4.73 -17.63 -8.66
C LYS A 148 6.17 -17.12 -8.79
N ALA A 149 6.77 -16.66 -7.67
CA ALA A 149 8.14 -16.19 -7.64
C ALA A 149 9.19 -17.25 -8.03
N ASN A 150 8.88 -18.53 -7.84
CA ASN A 150 9.71 -19.65 -8.22
C ASN A 150 9.59 -20.06 -9.71
N GLY A 151 8.87 -19.29 -10.52
CA GLY A 151 8.64 -19.56 -11.94
C GLY A 151 7.49 -20.54 -12.23
N GLU A 152 6.88 -21.14 -11.22
CA GLU A 152 5.72 -22.02 -11.40
C GLU A 152 4.47 -21.19 -11.76
N THR A 153 3.73 -21.63 -12.77
CA THR A 153 2.42 -21.04 -13.14
C THR A 153 1.30 -21.96 -12.66
N LYS A 154 0.38 -21.44 -11.89
CA LYS A 154 -0.80 -22.17 -11.43
C LYS A 154 -2.09 -21.53 -11.92
N LEU A 155 -3.00 -22.32 -12.48
CA LEU A 155 -4.36 -21.87 -12.75
C LEU A 155 -5.09 -21.71 -11.41
N ARG A 156 -5.79 -20.60 -11.27
CA ARG A 156 -6.70 -20.29 -10.17
C ARG A 156 -8.09 -20.17 -10.75
N ASP A 157 -9.01 -20.93 -10.21
CA ASP A 157 -10.37 -21.08 -10.71
C ASP A 157 -11.38 -20.80 -9.60
N ALA A 158 -12.52 -20.21 -9.94
CA ALA A 158 -13.58 -19.83 -9.00
C ALA A 158 -13.07 -19.06 -7.77
N VAL A 159 -12.14 -18.12 -7.99
CA VAL A 159 -11.58 -17.29 -6.93
C VAL A 159 -12.58 -16.20 -6.56
N GLU A 160 -12.85 -16.01 -5.27
CA GLU A 160 -13.72 -14.96 -4.74
C GLU A 160 -12.92 -13.68 -4.47
N PRO A 161 -12.96 -12.62 -5.30
CA PRO A 161 -12.20 -11.40 -5.11
C PRO A 161 -12.87 -10.48 -4.07
N TYR A 162 -12.13 -9.98 -3.08
CA TYR A 162 -12.64 -9.12 -2.02
C TYR A 162 -12.17 -7.69 -2.09
N LYS A 163 -10.86 -7.45 -2.21
CA LYS A 163 -10.25 -6.11 -2.18
C LYS A 163 -8.99 -6.02 -3.01
N LEU A 164 -8.76 -4.85 -3.59
CA LEU A 164 -7.46 -4.46 -4.12
C LEU A 164 -6.70 -3.67 -3.06
N ILE A 165 -5.52 -4.15 -2.68
CA ILE A 165 -4.68 -3.59 -1.62
C ILE A 165 -3.37 -3.10 -2.22
N ASN A 166 -3.02 -1.84 -2.02
CA ASN A 166 -1.69 -1.35 -2.35
C ASN A 166 -0.80 -1.42 -1.11
N GLN A 167 0.28 -2.17 -1.20
CA GLN A 167 1.30 -2.21 -0.15
C GLN A 167 2.67 -1.91 -0.74
N LYS A 168 3.32 -0.88 -0.23
CA LYS A 168 4.66 -0.44 -0.65
C LYS A 168 4.80 -0.26 -2.16
N GLY A 169 3.75 0.18 -2.82
CA GLY A 169 3.74 0.47 -4.26
C GLY A 169 3.34 -0.70 -5.16
N ILE A 170 3.08 -1.87 -4.62
CA ILE A 170 2.62 -3.06 -5.34
C ILE A 170 1.14 -3.29 -5.05
N TRP A 171 0.36 -3.61 -6.08
CA TRP A 171 -1.05 -3.94 -5.95
C TRP A 171 -1.29 -5.43 -5.84
N TYR A 172 -2.11 -5.79 -4.88
CA TYR A 172 -2.51 -7.16 -4.60
C TYR A 172 -4.03 -7.29 -4.62
N LEU A 173 -4.51 -8.39 -5.16
CA LEU A 173 -5.86 -8.85 -4.96
C LEU A 173 -5.92 -9.68 -3.68
N ALA A 174 -6.69 -9.26 -2.70
CA ALA A 174 -7.09 -10.08 -1.58
C ALA A 174 -8.30 -10.92 -2.01
N ALA A 175 -8.18 -12.23 -1.96
CA ALA A 175 -9.21 -13.13 -2.47
C ALA A 175 -9.26 -14.43 -1.65
N TRP A 176 -10.46 -15.02 -1.59
CA TRP A 176 -10.66 -16.37 -1.06
C TRP A 176 -10.42 -17.38 -2.17
N ASP A 177 -9.50 -18.30 -1.94
CA ASP A 177 -9.09 -19.31 -2.89
C ASP A 177 -8.68 -20.60 -2.18
N GLU A 178 -9.22 -21.74 -2.63
CA GLU A 178 -8.93 -23.07 -2.04
C GLU A 178 -9.13 -23.10 -0.51
N GLY A 179 -10.22 -22.50 -0.01
CA GLY A 179 -10.56 -22.51 1.42
C GLY A 179 -9.72 -21.55 2.30
N LYS A 180 -8.95 -20.64 1.71
CA LYS A 180 -8.09 -19.69 2.43
C LYS A 180 -8.14 -18.30 1.83
N LEU A 181 -7.98 -17.29 2.68
CA LEU A 181 -7.76 -15.91 2.26
C LEU A 181 -6.29 -15.77 1.81
N LYS A 182 -6.09 -15.35 0.57
CA LYS A 182 -4.79 -15.22 -0.08
C LYS A 182 -4.62 -13.85 -0.71
N SER A 183 -3.37 -13.46 -0.95
CA SER A 183 -3.01 -12.25 -1.70
C SER A 183 -2.29 -12.61 -2.98
N PHE A 184 -2.72 -12.03 -4.09
CA PHE A 184 -2.14 -12.24 -5.40
C PHE A 184 -1.66 -10.91 -5.97
N ALA A 185 -0.36 -10.78 -6.28
CA ALA A 185 0.15 -9.58 -6.96
C ALA A 185 -0.50 -9.45 -8.34
N VAL A 186 -1.12 -8.30 -8.62
CA VAL A 186 -1.86 -8.09 -9.88
C VAL A 186 -0.97 -8.25 -11.10
N SER A 187 0.27 -7.78 -11.04
CA SER A 187 1.25 -7.91 -12.12
C SER A 187 1.73 -9.34 -12.40
N ARG A 188 1.41 -10.29 -11.52
CA ARG A 188 1.71 -11.72 -11.72
C ARG A 188 0.53 -12.53 -12.22
N MET A 189 -0.61 -11.89 -12.44
CA MET A 189 -1.78 -12.53 -13.02
C MET A 189 -1.73 -12.42 -14.52
N ALA A 190 -2.11 -13.48 -15.21
CA ALA A 190 -2.28 -13.52 -16.65
C ALA A 190 -3.60 -14.20 -17.03
N ALA A 191 -4.15 -13.83 -18.19
CA ALA A 191 -5.41 -14.39 -18.71
C ALA A 191 -6.54 -14.33 -17.68
N LEU A 192 -6.74 -13.16 -17.07
CA LEU A 192 -7.86 -12.93 -16.15
C LEU A 192 -9.19 -13.03 -16.91
N MET A 193 -10.12 -13.76 -16.33
CA MET A 193 -11.50 -13.88 -16.80
C MET A 193 -12.43 -13.63 -15.62
N VAL A 194 -13.42 -12.78 -15.81
CA VAL A 194 -14.51 -12.58 -14.86
C VAL A 194 -15.63 -13.55 -15.22
N GLU A 195 -16.07 -14.33 -14.24
CA GLU A 195 -17.13 -15.29 -14.43
C GLU A 195 -18.51 -14.65 -14.21
N GLU A 196 -19.55 -15.24 -14.79
CA GLU A 196 -20.94 -14.82 -14.54
C GLU A 196 -21.43 -15.27 -13.16
N THR A 197 -20.80 -16.27 -12.57
CA THR A 197 -21.11 -16.80 -11.24
C THR A 197 -20.73 -15.83 -10.16
N THR A 198 -21.56 -15.73 -9.12
CA THR A 198 -21.36 -14.83 -7.99
C THR A 198 -21.18 -15.59 -6.69
N PHE A 199 -20.50 -14.95 -5.71
CA PHE A 199 -20.33 -15.51 -4.38
C PHE A 199 -21.00 -14.66 -3.30
N VAL A 200 -21.30 -15.29 -2.16
CA VAL A 200 -21.79 -14.60 -0.97
C VAL A 200 -20.59 -14.29 -0.08
N PRO A 201 -20.32 -13.00 0.22
CA PRO A 201 -19.20 -12.62 1.06
C PRO A 201 -19.24 -13.27 2.45
N ARG A 202 -18.09 -13.70 2.92
CA ARG A 202 -17.90 -14.31 4.23
C ARG A 202 -17.58 -13.22 5.25
N ALA A 203 -18.40 -13.06 6.28
CA ALA A 203 -18.23 -12.03 7.30
C ALA A 203 -16.84 -12.07 7.95
N HIS A 204 -16.30 -13.26 8.26
CA HIS A 204 -14.97 -13.40 8.85
C HIS A 204 -13.83 -12.92 7.92
N VAL A 205 -14.00 -13.04 6.57
CA VAL A 205 -13.02 -12.55 5.61
C VAL A 205 -12.96 -11.02 5.60
N GLU A 206 -14.11 -10.36 5.65
CA GLU A 206 -14.18 -8.90 5.74
C GLU A 206 -13.58 -8.38 7.05
N GLU A 207 -13.83 -9.08 8.16
CA GLU A 207 -13.21 -8.76 9.45
C GLU A 207 -11.70 -8.95 9.45
N ASP A 208 -11.20 -10.05 8.87
CA ASP A 208 -9.76 -10.32 8.76
C ASP A 208 -9.06 -9.27 7.91
N LEU A 209 -9.68 -8.85 6.82
CA LEU A 209 -9.18 -7.77 5.97
C LEU A 209 -9.12 -6.42 6.71
N ALA A 210 -10.14 -6.12 7.51
CA ALA A 210 -10.19 -4.88 8.29
C ALA A 210 -9.14 -4.84 9.41
N LYS A 211 -8.77 -6.00 9.97
CA LYS A 211 -7.78 -6.13 11.06
C LYS A 211 -6.35 -6.30 10.57
N SER A 212 -6.14 -6.47 9.26
CA SER A 212 -4.81 -6.73 8.68
C SER A 212 -4.11 -5.43 8.32
N ASP A 213 -2.89 -5.24 8.81
CA ASP A 213 -2.02 -4.10 8.46
C ASP A 213 -1.30 -4.30 7.11
N GLY A 214 -1.56 -5.41 6.41
CA GLY A 214 -0.83 -5.73 5.18
C GLY A 214 -1.51 -6.75 4.28
N ILE A 215 -0.72 -7.28 3.36
CA ILE A 215 -1.14 -8.26 2.35
C ILE A 215 -1.07 -9.72 2.83
N TRP A 216 -0.50 -9.97 3.99
CA TRP A 216 -0.36 -11.30 4.55
C TRP A 216 -1.66 -11.67 5.27
N LEU A 217 -2.52 -12.33 4.53
CA LEU A 217 -3.88 -12.66 4.94
C LEU A 217 -3.93 -14.11 5.41
N GLY A 218 -4.59 -14.36 6.53
CA GLY A 218 -4.76 -15.70 7.08
C GLY A 218 -5.15 -15.67 8.55
N SER A 219 -5.94 -16.67 8.97
CA SER A 219 -6.42 -16.83 10.33
C SER A 219 -5.35 -17.36 11.31
N ASP A 220 -4.36 -18.10 10.81
CA ASP A 220 -3.32 -18.73 11.62
C ASP A 220 -2.22 -17.73 12.00
N ARG A 221 -2.59 -16.71 12.73
CA ARG A 221 -1.63 -15.70 13.19
C ARG A 221 -0.84 -16.22 14.38
N ARG A 222 0.48 -16.02 14.33
CA ARG A 222 1.43 -16.41 15.38
C ARG A 222 2.02 -15.19 16.01
N ARG A 223 2.10 -15.21 17.34
CA ARG A 223 2.85 -14.19 18.07
C ARG A 223 4.34 -14.48 17.90
N VAL A 224 5.08 -13.42 17.59
CA VAL A 224 6.54 -13.43 17.51
C VAL A 224 7.07 -12.48 18.58
N LEU A 225 7.97 -12.95 19.40
CA LEU A 225 8.61 -12.17 20.45
C LEU A 225 10.05 -11.88 20.06
N ILE A 226 10.44 -10.62 20.15
CA ILE A 226 11.67 -10.11 19.56
C ILE A 226 12.38 -9.26 20.61
N GLN A 227 13.65 -9.55 20.84
CA GLN A 227 14.54 -8.71 21.62
C GLN A 227 15.22 -7.71 20.70
N VAL A 228 15.20 -6.45 21.08
CA VAL A 228 15.81 -5.35 20.34
C VAL A 228 16.80 -4.64 21.27
N SER A 229 18.05 -4.56 20.84
CA SER A 229 19.13 -3.90 21.58
C SER A 229 18.85 -2.40 21.74
N SER A 230 19.30 -1.84 22.85
CA SER A 230 19.24 -0.40 23.17
C SER A 230 19.83 0.50 22.06
N GLN A 231 20.79 -0.01 21.29
CA GLN A 231 21.43 0.72 20.19
C GLN A 231 20.44 1.07 19.08
N VAL A 232 19.42 0.25 18.87
CA VAL A 232 18.40 0.46 17.82
C VAL A 232 16.97 0.60 18.34
N ALA A 233 16.76 0.45 19.64
CA ALA A 233 15.44 0.51 20.29
C ALA A 233 14.68 1.81 19.97
N THR A 234 15.41 2.92 19.80
CA THR A 234 14.81 4.22 19.49
C THR A 234 14.07 4.23 18.15
N PHE A 235 14.50 3.42 17.16
CA PHE A 235 13.81 3.31 15.88
C PHE A 235 12.47 2.60 16.00
N PHE A 236 12.39 1.57 16.87
CA PHE A 236 11.18 0.82 17.16
C PHE A 236 10.18 1.62 18.02
N ARG A 237 10.67 2.52 18.87
CA ARG A 237 9.81 3.43 19.63
C ARG A 237 9.24 4.55 18.76
N ARG A 238 10.01 5.01 17.78
CA ARG A 238 9.65 6.13 16.93
C ARG A 238 8.50 5.80 15.99
N ARG A 239 8.40 4.56 15.51
CA ARG A 239 7.34 4.09 14.63
C ARG A 239 7.24 2.56 14.67
N ASN A 240 6.09 2.04 14.33
CA ASN A 240 5.93 0.60 14.13
C ASN A 240 6.74 0.17 12.90
N LEU A 241 7.78 -0.64 13.12
CA LEU A 241 8.59 -1.25 12.06
C LEU A 241 8.05 -2.63 11.69
N LEU A 242 7.41 -3.30 12.65
CA LEU A 242 6.79 -4.61 12.51
C LEU A 242 5.27 -4.48 12.42
N PRO A 243 4.59 -5.36 11.71
CA PRO A 243 3.12 -5.44 11.71
C PRO A 243 2.60 -5.61 13.14
N ASN A 244 1.53 -4.89 13.51
CA ASN A 244 0.91 -5.00 14.84
C ASN A 244 1.94 -4.95 16.01
N GLN A 245 2.95 -4.09 15.89
CA GLN A 245 4.03 -3.96 16.86
C GLN A 245 3.53 -3.50 18.21
N VAL A 246 3.92 -4.23 19.28
CA VAL A 246 3.70 -3.85 20.68
C VAL A 246 5.01 -3.92 21.44
N ILE A 247 5.36 -2.85 22.16
CA ILE A 247 6.51 -2.86 23.08
C ILE A 247 6.01 -3.42 24.41
N GLU A 248 6.44 -4.61 24.74
CA GLU A 248 5.98 -5.35 25.93
C GLU A 248 6.72 -4.92 27.20
N LYS A 249 8.03 -4.69 27.07
CA LYS A 249 8.90 -4.42 28.22
C LYS A 249 10.14 -3.64 27.78
N GLU A 250 10.66 -2.84 28.67
CA GLU A 250 11.94 -2.18 28.55
C GLU A 250 12.84 -2.55 29.73
N SER A 251 14.09 -2.88 29.44
CA SER A 251 15.11 -3.17 30.46
C SER A 251 15.77 -1.89 30.98
N ALA A 252 16.37 -1.95 32.16
CA ALA A 252 17.16 -0.84 32.69
C ALA A 252 18.34 -0.43 31.77
N GLY A 253 18.84 -1.33 30.94
CA GLY A 253 19.88 -1.08 29.94
C GLY A 253 19.37 -0.48 28.64
N GLY A 254 18.05 -0.25 28.51
CA GLY A 254 17.44 0.34 27.31
C GLY A 254 17.09 -0.66 26.20
N ASP A 255 17.36 -1.96 26.38
CA ASP A 255 16.87 -2.99 25.49
C ASP A 255 15.36 -3.10 25.62
N ILE A 256 14.67 -3.38 24.52
CA ILE A 256 13.22 -3.55 24.52
C ILE A 256 12.82 -4.95 24.05
N LEU A 257 11.72 -5.44 24.62
CA LEU A 257 11.03 -6.63 24.18
C LEU A 257 9.83 -6.21 23.37
N VAL A 258 9.77 -6.66 22.14
CA VAL A 258 8.73 -6.30 21.17
C VAL A 258 7.98 -7.55 20.77
N SER A 259 6.66 -7.49 20.76
CA SER A 259 5.83 -8.53 20.16
C SER A 259 5.20 -8.03 18.86
N THR A 260 4.98 -8.97 17.98
CA THR A 260 4.20 -8.79 16.75
C THR A 260 3.36 -10.03 16.49
N THR A 261 2.29 -9.88 15.74
CA THR A 261 1.41 -11.00 15.36
C THR A 261 1.36 -11.07 13.84
N VAL A 262 1.80 -12.19 13.27
CA VAL A 262 1.99 -12.39 11.84
C VAL A 262 1.38 -13.69 11.36
N ALA A 263 0.94 -13.72 10.11
CA ALA A 263 0.46 -14.94 9.46
C ALA A 263 1.62 -15.76 8.86
N GLN A 264 2.70 -15.09 8.43
CA GLN A 264 3.84 -15.73 7.78
C GLN A 264 5.17 -15.13 8.25
N ALA A 265 6.22 -15.95 8.22
CA ALA A 265 7.57 -15.53 8.60
C ALA A 265 8.11 -14.37 7.72
N ASP A 266 7.71 -14.34 6.45
CA ASP A 266 8.13 -13.32 5.48
C ASP A 266 7.64 -11.90 5.79
N GLU A 267 6.69 -11.76 6.72
CA GLU A 267 6.29 -10.44 7.24
C GLU A 267 7.36 -9.82 8.15
N VAL A 268 8.14 -10.65 8.83
CA VAL A 268 9.08 -10.24 9.88
C VAL A 268 10.52 -10.45 9.47
N LEU A 269 10.87 -11.59 8.88
CA LEU A 269 12.27 -11.95 8.59
C LEU A 269 13.03 -10.91 7.77
N PRO A 270 12.48 -10.27 6.72
CA PRO A 270 13.19 -9.23 5.98
C PRO A 270 13.51 -8.01 6.85
N ILE A 271 12.60 -7.67 7.78
CA ILE A 271 12.79 -6.55 8.70
C ILE A 271 13.87 -6.88 9.72
N ILE A 272 13.82 -8.09 10.30
CA ILE A 272 14.85 -8.56 11.25
C ILE A 272 16.24 -8.59 10.60
N ARG A 273 16.34 -9.10 9.36
CA ARG A 273 17.62 -9.12 8.61
C ARG A 273 18.24 -7.74 8.48
N TYR A 274 17.43 -6.70 8.27
CA TYR A 274 17.91 -5.32 8.18
C TYR A 274 18.53 -4.84 9.50
N TRP A 275 18.07 -5.36 10.63
CA TRP A 275 18.50 -4.90 11.96
C TRP A 275 19.53 -5.81 12.63
N ILE A 276 20.03 -6.86 11.95
CA ILE A 276 21.14 -7.69 12.46
C ILE A 276 22.39 -6.81 12.63
N PRO A 277 23.18 -6.98 13.73
CA PRO A 277 23.05 -7.97 14.80
C PRO A 277 22.20 -7.53 16.01
N HIS A 278 21.50 -6.44 15.93
CA HIS A 278 20.86 -5.76 17.06
C HIS A 278 19.48 -6.27 17.42
N VAL A 279 18.95 -7.21 16.64
CA VAL A 279 17.61 -7.76 16.83
C VAL A 279 17.68 -9.29 16.76
N ARG A 280 16.97 -9.95 17.72
CA ARG A 280 16.90 -11.40 17.81
C ARG A 280 15.47 -11.85 18.06
N ILE A 281 15.04 -12.90 17.37
CA ILE A 281 13.74 -13.55 17.63
C ILE A 281 13.91 -14.48 18.82
N LEU A 282 13.09 -14.27 19.85
CA LEU A 282 13.05 -15.14 21.03
C LEU A 282 12.04 -16.27 20.85
N GLU A 283 10.89 -15.95 20.26
CA GLU A 283 9.78 -16.88 20.00
C GLU A 283 9.12 -16.56 18.67
N PRO A 284 8.76 -17.57 17.87
CA PRO A 284 9.09 -18.99 18.06
C PRO A 284 10.56 -19.29 17.69
N ILE A 285 11.19 -20.21 18.41
CA ILE A 285 12.60 -20.59 18.18
C ILE A 285 12.83 -21.06 16.72
N ALA A 286 11.86 -21.77 16.14
CA ALA A 286 11.94 -22.21 14.75
C ALA A 286 12.13 -21.07 13.74
N MET A 287 11.57 -19.89 14.02
CA MET A 287 11.74 -18.71 13.14
C MET A 287 13.15 -18.12 13.27
N GLN A 288 13.73 -18.15 14.46
CA GLN A 288 15.13 -17.76 14.67
C GLN A 288 16.08 -18.73 13.94
N GLN A 289 15.83 -20.03 14.04
CA GLN A 289 16.59 -21.05 13.32
C GLN A 289 16.52 -20.87 11.80
N GLN A 290 15.32 -20.62 11.25
CA GLN A 290 15.15 -20.32 9.82
C GLN A 290 15.96 -19.11 9.38
N LEU A 291 16.05 -18.07 10.21
CA LEU A 291 16.86 -16.89 9.96
C LEU A 291 18.36 -17.26 9.94
N GLU A 292 18.84 -17.97 10.95
CA GLU A 292 20.23 -18.41 11.09
C GLU A 292 20.67 -19.29 9.92
N GLU A 293 19.90 -20.30 9.56
CA GLU A 293 20.14 -21.17 8.39
C GLU A 293 20.25 -20.36 7.08
N SER A 294 19.38 -19.36 6.91
CA SER A 294 19.43 -18.50 5.70
C SER A 294 20.69 -17.63 5.65
N LEU A 295 21.19 -17.18 6.80
CA LEU A 295 22.43 -16.41 6.90
C LEU A 295 23.67 -17.27 6.69
N GLU A 296 23.69 -18.49 7.24
CA GLU A 296 24.74 -19.47 7.02
C GLU A 296 24.86 -19.83 5.54
N SER A 297 23.73 -20.15 4.89
CA SER A 297 23.68 -20.43 3.45
C SER A 297 24.21 -19.25 2.61
N TYR A 298 23.87 -18.03 2.97
CA TYR A 298 24.40 -16.83 2.31
C TYR A 298 25.92 -16.72 2.48
N LEU A 299 26.44 -16.94 3.68
CA LEU A 299 27.88 -16.85 3.96
C LEU A 299 28.67 -17.95 3.23
N GLU A 300 28.13 -19.15 3.16
CA GLU A 300 28.73 -20.27 2.42
C GLU A 300 28.79 -19.96 0.91
N ALA A 301 27.68 -19.50 0.33
CA ALA A 301 27.61 -19.10 -1.08
C ALA A 301 28.60 -17.96 -1.38
N SER A 302 28.68 -16.97 -0.51
CA SER A 302 29.58 -15.83 -0.66
C SER A 302 31.06 -16.24 -0.62
N ARG A 303 31.44 -17.20 0.24
CA ARG A 303 32.80 -17.73 0.33
C ARG A 303 33.19 -18.58 -0.89
N SER A 304 32.22 -19.33 -1.43
CA SER A 304 32.42 -20.17 -2.62
C SER A 304 32.55 -19.36 -3.90
N SER A 305 31.97 -18.17 -3.97
CA SER A 305 32.02 -17.27 -5.14
C SER A 305 33.27 -16.38 -5.17
N GLY A 306 34.06 -16.37 -4.10
CA GLY A 306 35.29 -15.58 -3.97
C GLY A 306 36.58 -16.35 -4.31
N GLN A 307 36.46 -17.59 -4.79
CA GLN A 307 37.55 -18.39 -5.36
C GLN A 307 37.39 -18.46 -6.87
#